data_1b35a8b6b00b3176343774e252cc5ff3
#
_entry.id   1b35a8b6b00b3176343774e252cc5ff3
#
_cell.length_a   1.000
_cell.length_b   1.000
_cell.length_c   1.000
_cell.angle_alpha   90.00
_cell.angle_beta   90.00
_cell.angle_gamma   90.00
#
_symmetry.space_group_name_H-M   'P 1'
#
loop_
_entity.id
_entity.type
_entity.pdbx_description
1 polymer ?
#
loop_
_entity_poly.entity_id
_entity_poly.type
_entity_poly.pdbx_seq_one_letter_code
_entity_poly.pdbx_strand_id
1 'polypeptide(L)'
;MRRIITGHNENGKSIISIDGPPARSMGEDAGGLFEIWNTDGSGFETKSDDDRADIDIMLSPVKDGTKFRYFQINPIPEGVPQDVLEAATAEASVSYTHLRAHETSQ
;
A
#
# COMPACT_ATOMS: atom_id res chain seq x y z
N MET A 1 1.55 -8.86 -7.98
CA MET A 1 0.10 -8.67 -7.71
C MET A 1 -0.51 -7.79 -8.79
N ARG A 2 -1.69 -8.12 -9.21
CA ARG A 2 -2.46 -7.31 -10.16
C ARG A 2 -3.58 -6.60 -9.43
N ARG A 3 -3.73 -5.31 -9.71
CA ARG A 3 -4.76 -4.46 -9.12
C ARG A 3 -5.72 -4.00 -10.22
N ILE A 4 -7.00 -4.09 -9.97
CA ILE A 4 -8.03 -3.60 -10.88
C ILE A 4 -8.90 -2.61 -10.13
N ILE A 5 -8.95 -1.38 -10.62
CA ILE A 5 -9.78 -0.31 -10.06
C ILE A 5 -10.89 0.00 -11.05
N THR A 6 -12.12 -0.02 -10.59
CA THR A 6 -13.30 0.30 -11.40
C THR A 6 -13.74 1.74 -11.15
N GLY A 7 -14.41 2.31 -12.12
CA GLY A 7 -14.93 3.65 -12.03
C GLY A 7 -16.06 3.84 -13.04
N HIS A 8 -16.32 5.08 -13.40
CA HIS A 8 -17.38 5.42 -14.35
C HIS A 8 -16.85 6.40 -15.39
N ASN A 9 -17.35 6.26 -16.64
CA ASN A 9 -17.05 7.23 -17.69
C ASN A 9 -17.99 8.43 -17.60
N GLU A 10 -17.86 9.36 -18.53
CA GLU A 10 -18.67 10.58 -18.59
C GLU A 10 -20.18 10.30 -18.67
N ASN A 11 -20.56 9.16 -19.20
CA ASN A 11 -21.95 8.75 -19.32
C ASN A 11 -22.46 7.97 -18.10
N GLY A 12 -21.65 7.87 -17.05
CA GLY A 12 -22.00 7.13 -15.84
C GLY A 12 -21.92 5.62 -16.01
N LYS A 13 -21.28 5.14 -17.06
CA LYS A 13 -21.16 3.71 -17.33
C LYS A 13 -19.94 3.16 -16.63
N SER A 14 -20.07 2.00 -15.99
CA SER A 14 -18.97 1.35 -15.28
C SER A 14 -17.85 0.96 -16.24
N ILE A 15 -16.63 1.27 -15.88
CA ILE A 15 -15.43 0.95 -16.65
C ILE A 15 -14.33 0.47 -15.71
N ILE A 16 -13.30 -0.14 -16.29
CA ILE A 16 -12.06 -0.39 -15.57
C ILE A 16 -11.17 0.83 -15.78
N SER A 17 -10.91 1.57 -14.70
CA SER A 17 -10.09 2.77 -14.75
C SER A 17 -8.61 2.44 -14.75
N ILE A 18 -8.20 1.48 -13.93
CA ILE A 18 -6.80 1.10 -13.74
C ILE A 18 -6.71 -0.42 -13.73
N ASP A 19 -5.77 -0.97 -14.46
CA ASP A 19 -5.46 -2.40 -14.49
C ASP A 19 -3.95 -2.55 -14.57
N GLY A 20 -3.34 -2.98 -13.48
CA GLY A 20 -1.89 -3.10 -13.42
C GLY A 20 -1.38 -3.44 -12.02
N PRO A 21 -0.12 -3.11 -11.72
CA PRO A 21 0.43 -3.36 -10.39
C PRO A 21 -0.17 -2.40 -9.36
N PRO A 22 0.05 -2.67 -8.05
CA PRO A 22 -0.30 -1.70 -7.01
C PRO A 22 0.40 -0.35 -7.26
N ALA A 23 -0.21 0.73 -6.78
CA ALA A 23 0.35 2.07 -6.99
C ALA A 23 1.73 2.23 -6.36
N ARG A 24 1.90 1.69 -5.18
CA ARG A 24 3.16 1.71 -4.43
C ARG A 24 3.34 0.38 -3.72
N SER A 25 4.61 -0.02 -3.55
CA SER A 25 4.94 -1.22 -2.79
C SER A 25 6.27 -1.03 -2.07
N MET A 26 6.46 -1.77 -0.98
CA MET A 26 7.72 -1.77 -0.25
C MET A 26 7.91 -3.11 0.44
N GLY A 27 9.15 -3.44 0.79
CA GLY A 27 9.47 -4.65 1.54
C GLY A 27 9.22 -5.93 0.77
N GLU A 28 9.30 -5.91 -0.54
CA GLU A 28 8.97 -7.04 -1.40
C GLU A 28 9.85 -8.27 -1.14
N ASP A 29 11.08 -8.07 -0.65
CA ASP A 29 11.99 -9.16 -0.30
C ASP A 29 11.47 -10.01 0.86
N ALA A 30 10.68 -9.44 1.74
CA ALA A 30 10.11 -10.13 2.90
C ALA A 30 8.64 -10.48 2.70
N GLY A 31 8.10 -10.31 1.51
CA GLY A 31 6.70 -10.48 1.17
C GLY A 31 6.17 -9.25 0.50
N GLY A 32 5.90 -8.20 1.26
CA GLY A 32 5.60 -6.90 0.74
C GLY A 32 4.39 -6.23 1.37
N LEU A 33 4.35 -4.92 1.22
CA LEU A 33 3.21 -4.08 1.52
C LEU A 33 2.83 -3.39 0.21
N PHE A 34 1.57 -3.52 -0.18
CA PHE A 34 1.09 -3.05 -1.47
C PHE A 34 -0.08 -2.10 -1.26
N GLU A 35 0.07 -0.86 -1.72
CA GLU A 35 -1.00 0.15 -1.63
C GLU A 35 -2.02 -0.06 -2.73
N ILE A 36 -3.26 -0.31 -2.36
CA ILE A 36 -4.34 -0.63 -3.31
C ILE A 36 -5.20 0.61 -3.59
N TRP A 37 -5.71 1.25 -2.53
CA TRP A 37 -6.56 2.43 -2.70
C TRP A 37 -6.59 3.27 -1.43
N ASN A 38 -6.76 4.57 -1.60
CA ASN A 38 -6.88 5.52 -0.50
C ASN A 38 -8.08 6.41 -0.72
N THR A 39 -8.72 6.81 0.38
CA THR A 39 -9.72 7.89 0.37
C THR A 39 -9.27 8.98 1.33
N ASP A 40 -9.80 10.17 1.15
CA ASP A 40 -9.44 11.33 1.96
C ASP A 40 -10.65 12.04 2.59
N GLY A 41 -11.82 11.41 2.51
CA GLY A 41 -13.05 12.01 3.04
C GLY A 41 -13.72 12.99 2.11
N SER A 42 -13.15 13.28 0.94
CA SER A 42 -13.69 14.26 0.00
C SER A 42 -14.87 13.74 -0.84
N GLY A 43 -15.44 12.60 -0.46
CA GLY A 43 -16.60 12.03 -1.15
C GLY A 43 -16.20 10.96 -2.17
N PHE A 44 -17.20 10.37 -2.78
CA PHE A 44 -17.03 9.26 -3.71
C PHE A 44 -16.89 9.75 -5.15
N GLU A 45 -15.81 10.44 -5.44
CA GLU A 45 -15.56 10.91 -6.80
C GLU A 45 -15.07 9.74 -7.65
N THR A 46 -16.01 9.07 -8.30
CA THR A 46 -15.72 7.89 -9.13
C THR A 46 -15.37 8.25 -10.58
N LYS A 47 -15.43 9.53 -10.92
CA LYS A 47 -15.14 10.00 -12.27
C LYS A 47 -13.69 10.44 -12.45
N SER A 48 -12.92 10.49 -11.37
CA SER A 48 -11.53 10.86 -11.44
C SER A 48 -10.70 9.71 -12.00
N ASP A 49 -9.82 10.02 -12.94
CA ASP A 49 -8.84 9.07 -13.46
C ASP A 49 -7.60 9.00 -12.58
N ASP A 50 -7.55 9.78 -11.50
CA ASP A 50 -6.41 9.83 -10.61
C ASP A 50 -6.28 8.53 -9.81
N ASP A 51 -5.06 8.04 -9.71
CA ASP A 51 -4.75 6.92 -8.84
C ASP A 51 -4.52 7.43 -7.42
N ARG A 52 -5.54 7.35 -6.58
CA ARG A 52 -5.48 7.87 -5.21
C ARG A 52 -4.49 7.14 -4.31
N ALA A 53 -4.06 5.95 -4.72
CA ALA A 53 -3.05 5.20 -3.97
C ALA A 53 -1.62 5.60 -4.36
N ASP A 54 -1.43 6.38 -5.42
CA ASP A 54 -0.11 6.81 -5.88
C ASP A 54 0.37 8.05 -5.11
N ILE A 55 0.57 7.86 -3.82
CA ILE A 55 1.09 8.86 -2.90
C ILE A 55 2.16 8.20 -2.03
N ASP A 56 2.92 9.00 -1.31
CA ASP A 56 3.93 8.47 -0.39
C ASP A 56 3.30 7.50 0.61
N ILE A 57 4.00 6.39 0.83
CA ILE A 57 3.52 5.36 1.76
C ILE A 57 3.56 5.89 3.18
N MET A 58 2.41 5.92 3.83
CA MET A 58 2.27 6.32 5.23
C MET A 58 1.54 5.21 5.99
N LEU A 59 1.85 5.05 7.26
CA LEU A 59 1.26 3.99 8.08
C LEU A 59 -0.24 4.19 8.28
N SER A 60 -0.66 5.39 8.62
CA SER A 60 -2.06 5.72 8.89
C SER A 60 -2.69 6.49 7.73
N PRO A 61 -4.02 6.41 7.57
CA PRO A 61 -4.69 7.26 6.59
C PRO A 61 -4.69 8.72 7.05
N VAL A 62 -4.93 9.62 6.10
CA VAL A 62 -5.17 11.03 6.44
C VAL A 62 -6.46 11.17 7.24
N LYS A 63 -6.67 12.30 7.88
CA LYS A 63 -7.89 12.56 8.64
C LYS A 63 -9.12 12.36 7.74
N ASP A 64 -10.11 11.64 8.26
CA ASP A 64 -11.35 11.29 7.56
C ASP A 64 -11.14 10.39 6.34
N GLY A 65 -9.95 9.87 6.15
CA GLY A 65 -9.61 8.99 5.05
C GLY A 65 -9.53 7.53 5.46
N THR A 66 -9.37 6.68 4.46
CA THR A 66 -9.12 5.25 4.64
C THR A 66 -7.98 4.80 3.74
N LYS A 67 -7.32 3.71 4.12
CA LYS A 67 -6.32 3.05 3.29
C LYS A 67 -6.69 1.60 3.13
N PHE A 68 -6.74 1.14 1.89
CA PHE A 68 -6.86 -0.27 1.57
C PHE A 68 -5.52 -0.75 1.04
N ARG A 69 -4.89 -1.68 1.76
CA ARG A 69 -3.60 -2.24 1.39
C ARG A 69 -3.57 -3.74 1.58
N TYR A 70 -2.73 -4.37 0.80
CA TYR A 70 -2.45 -5.79 0.92
C TYR A 70 -1.08 -5.96 1.57
N PHE A 71 -1.01 -6.83 2.56
CA PHE A 71 0.22 -7.10 3.28
C PHE A 71 0.52 -8.59 3.21
N GLN A 72 1.73 -8.93 2.80
CA GLN A 72 2.16 -10.32 2.68
C GLN A 72 3.40 -10.55 3.53
N ILE A 73 3.37 -11.64 4.31
CA ILE A 73 4.51 -12.09 5.10
C ILE A 73 4.92 -13.45 4.56
N ASN A 74 6.16 -13.55 4.09
CA ASN A 74 6.67 -14.82 3.60
C ASN A 74 6.96 -15.75 4.77
N PRO A 75 6.73 -17.07 4.59
CA PRO A 75 7.13 -18.03 5.60
C PRO A 75 8.64 -18.04 5.76
N ILE A 76 9.11 -18.38 6.97
CA ILE A 76 10.52 -18.52 7.25
C ILE A 76 11.01 -19.80 6.58
N PRO A 77 12.00 -19.76 5.67
CA PRO A 77 12.54 -20.98 5.05
C PRO A 77 13.23 -21.86 6.08
N GLU A 78 13.10 -23.17 5.93
CA GLU A 78 13.83 -24.12 6.77
C GLU A 78 15.33 -23.97 6.55
N GLY A 79 16.10 -24.10 7.62
CA GLY A 79 17.55 -24.06 7.55
C GLY A 79 18.18 -22.66 7.48
N VAL A 80 17.38 -21.61 7.57
CA VAL A 80 17.91 -20.23 7.63
C VAL A 80 18.55 -20.00 9.01
N PRO A 81 19.81 -19.55 9.09
CA PRO A 81 20.44 -19.24 10.36
C PRO A 81 19.69 -18.16 11.14
N GLN A 82 19.69 -18.28 12.46
CA GLN A 82 18.98 -17.35 13.34
C GLN A 82 19.48 -15.92 13.19
N ASP A 83 20.77 -15.71 12.98
CA ASP A 83 21.35 -14.39 12.79
C ASP A 83 20.84 -13.71 11.52
N VAL A 84 20.62 -14.46 10.46
CA VAL A 84 20.04 -13.94 9.21
C VAL A 84 18.59 -13.51 9.44
N LEU A 85 17.82 -14.30 10.18
CA LEU A 85 16.44 -13.96 10.53
C LEU A 85 16.36 -12.70 11.39
N GLU A 86 17.24 -12.58 12.36
CA GLU A 86 17.32 -11.40 13.21
C GLU A 86 17.68 -10.15 12.42
N ALA A 87 18.60 -10.24 11.49
CA ALA A 87 19.00 -9.14 10.62
C ALA A 87 17.85 -8.69 9.74
N ALA A 88 17.11 -9.63 9.14
CA ALA A 88 15.94 -9.33 8.31
C ALA A 88 14.83 -8.67 9.13
N THR A 89 14.59 -9.16 10.35
CA THR A 89 13.60 -8.59 11.27
C THR A 89 13.98 -7.19 11.70
N ALA A 90 15.25 -6.95 12.00
CA ALA A 90 15.75 -5.64 12.38
C ALA A 90 15.58 -4.64 11.24
N GLU A 91 15.87 -5.04 10.01
CA GLU A 91 15.71 -4.19 8.83
C GLU A 91 14.23 -3.82 8.61
N ALA A 92 13.33 -4.79 8.73
CA ALA A 92 11.90 -4.54 8.64
C ALA A 92 11.41 -3.59 9.73
N SER A 93 11.91 -3.75 10.95
CA SER A 93 11.58 -2.88 12.08
C SER A 93 12.05 -1.45 11.86
N VAL A 94 13.23 -1.26 11.28
CA VAL A 94 13.75 0.07 10.95
C VAL A 94 12.86 0.75 9.90
N SER A 95 12.46 0.02 8.87
CA SER A 95 11.55 0.55 7.84
C SER A 95 10.22 0.96 8.43
N TYR A 96 9.65 0.15 9.31
CA TYR A 96 8.39 0.45 9.99
C TYR A 96 8.53 1.69 10.89
N THR A 97 9.60 1.78 11.65
CA THR A 97 9.87 2.94 12.52
C THR A 97 10.01 4.21 11.69
N HIS A 98 10.63 4.12 10.54
CA HIS A 98 10.79 5.25 9.63
C HIS A 98 9.45 5.77 9.11
N LEU A 99 8.55 4.88 8.71
CA LEU A 99 7.20 5.25 8.29
C LEU A 99 6.43 5.93 9.43
N ARG A 100 6.54 5.39 10.64
CA ARG A 100 5.87 5.94 11.81
C ARG A 100 6.40 7.32 12.18
N ALA A 101 7.71 7.53 12.09
CA ALA A 101 8.32 8.84 12.34
C ALA A 101 7.85 9.87 11.30
N HIS A 102 7.68 9.46 10.05
CA HIS A 102 7.17 10.32 8.99
C HIS A 102 5.73 10.77 9.29
N GLU A 103 4.88 9.89 9.78
CA GLU A 103 3.51 10.22 10.18
C GLU A 103 3.44 11.21 11.33
N THR A 104 4.31 11.06 12.33
CA THR A 104 4.32 11.93 13.50
C THR A 104 4.86 13.33 13.19
N SER A 105 5.51 13.53 12.06
CA SER A 105 6.02 14.83 11.65
C SER A 105 4.96 15.71 10.99
N GLN A 106 3.80 15.17 10.78
CA GLN A 106 2.66 15.89 10.23
C GLN A 106 1.87 16.56 11.36
#